data_8243315fa089a35fa1cdc8dc576151fd
#
_entry.id   8243315fa089a35fa1cdc8dc576151fd
#
_cell.length_a   1.000
_cell.length_b   1.000
_cell.length_c   1.000
_cell.angle_alpha   90.00
_cell.angle_beta   90.00
_cell.angle_gamma   90.00
#
_symmetry.space_group_name_H-M   'P 1'
#
loop_
_entity.id
_entity.type
_entity.pdbx_description
1 polymer ?
#
loop_
_entity_poly.entity_id
_entity_poly.type
_entity_poly.pdbx_seq_one_letter_code
_entity_poly.pdbx_strand_id
1 'polypeptide(L)'
;MSSKDKLFHQLDQAAASMVQGSLSESTRQCGDPSCACAHDPASRHGPHLYFRYKDEGKVHSVYVPTDLGASLRGAQEAWHEFQQIGAEISADNRDRLLSLLEREKQLARAKRPRGRKN
;
A
#
# COMPACT_ATOMS: atom_id res chain seq x y z
N MET A 1 -24.50 0.42 -11.55
CA MET A 1 -23.59 0.42 -10.39
C MET A 1 -23.02 1.81 -10.21
N SER A 2 -23.11 2.38 -9.01
CA SER A 2 -22.56 3.70 -8.73
C SER A 2 -21.03 3.68 -8.72
N SER A 3 -20.40 4.85 -8.82
CA SER A 3 -18.94 4.96 -8.72
C SER A 3 -18.44 4.39 -7.40
N LYS A 4 -19.18 4.64 -6.32
CA LYS A 4 -18.82 4.17 -4.99
C LYS A 4 -18.91 2.65 -4.89
N ASP A 5 -19.93 2.05 -5.50
CA ASP A 5 -20.08 0.59 -5.54
C ASP A 5 -18.91 -0.05 -6.28
N LYS A 6 -18.45 0.56 -7.36
CA LYS A 6 -17.27 0.09 -8.10
C LYS A 6 -16.02 0.13 -7.24
N LEU A 7 -15.83 1.21 -6.48
CA LEU A 7 -14.69 1.34 -5.58
C LEU A 7 -14.70 0.27 -4.49
N PHE A 8 -15.86 0.01 -3.89
CA PHE A 8 -15.99 -1.06 -2.89
C PHE A 8 -15.72 -2.43 -3.47
N HIS A 9 -16.17 -2.69 -4.69
CA HIS A 9 -15.89 -3.95 -5.36
C HIS A 9 -14.41 -4.14 -5.62
N GLN A 10 -13.73 -3.09 -6.12
CA GLN A 10 -12.29 -3.10 -6.34
C GLN A 10 -11.51 -3.27 -5.04
N LEU A 11 -11.99 -2.62 -3.98
CA LEU A 11 -11.38 -2.74 -2.65
C LEU A 11 -11.44 -4.19 -2.14
N ASP A 12 -12.59 -4.82 -2.30
CA ASP A 12 -12.81 -6.21 -1.91
C ASP A 12 -11.88 -7.15 -2.69
N GLN A 13 -11.74 -6.94 -3.99
CA GLN A 13 -10.86 -7.74 -4.82
C GLN A 13 -9.39 -7.59 -4.39
N ALA A 14 -8.95 -6.37 -4.13
CA ALA A 14 -7.58 -6.11 -3.68
C ALA A 14 -7.34 -6.74 -2.31
N ALA A 15 -8.31 -6.61 -1.40
CA ALA A 15 -8.20 -7.14 -0.04
C ALA A 15 -8.06 -8.66 0.00
N ALA A 16 -8.56 -9.36 -1.01
CA ALA A 16 -8.53 -10.83 -1.05
C ALA A 16 -7.10 -11.39 -1.14
N SER A 17 -6.16 -10.63 -1.72
CA SER A 17 -4.81 -11.14 -1.96
C SER A 17 -3.69 -10.19 -1.52
N MET A 18 -4.02 -9.00 -1.02
CA MET A 18 -3.02 -7.98 -0.70
C MET A 18 -2.04 -8.42 0.38
N VAL A 19 -0.78 -8.06 0.18
CA VAL A 19 0.27 -8.26 1.18
C VAL A 19 1.13 -7.01 1.25
N GLN A 20 1.32 -6.50 2.44
CA GLN A 20 2.21 -5.37 2.67
C GLN A 20 3.64 -5.85 2.80
N GLY A 21 4.53 -5.29 1.99
CA GLY A 21 5.94 -5.61 2.03
C GLY A 21 6.63 -5.06 0.80
N SER A 22 7.90 -5.38 0.66
CA SER A 22 8.69 -4.98 -0.49
C SER A 22 9.42 -6.17 -1.09
N LEU A 23 9.60 -6.13 -2.40
CA LEU A 23 10.38 -7.14 -3.12
C LEU A 23 11.69 -6.51 -3.58
N SER A 24 12.78 -7.22 -3.39
CA SER A 24 14.08 -6.77 -3.85
C SER A 24 14.85 -7.92 -4.48
N GLU A 25 15.66 -7.60 -5.48
CA GLU A 25 16.54 -8.55 -6.11
C GLU A 25 17.96 -8.25 -5.70
N SER A 26 18.75 -9.30 -5.45
CA SER A 26 20.16 -9.16 -5.13
C SER A 26 20.98 -10.31 -5.70
N THR A 27 22.24 -10.02 -5.99
CA THR A 27 23.22 -11.00 -6.38
C THR A 27 24.16 -11.25 -5.21
N ARG A 28 24.75 -12.44 -5.14
CA ARG A 28 25.61 -12.84 -4.03
C ARG A 28 26.88 -13.55 -4.49
N GLN A 29 27.90 -13.45 -3.67
CA GLN A 29 29.03 -14.37 -3.69
C GLN A 29 28.63 -15.63 -2.90
N CYS A 30 28.99 -16.81 -3.43
CA CYS A 30 28.62 -18.08 -2.79
C CYS A 30 29.52 -18.45 -1.61
N GLY A 31 30.58 -17.71 -1.38
CA GLY A 31 31.53 -18.02 -0.32
C GLY A 31 32.63 -19.01 -0.70
N ASP A 32 32.55 -19.64 -1.86
CA ASP A 32 33.59 -20.53 -2.37
C ASP A 32 34.70 -19.72 -3.04
N PRO A 33 35.94 -19.71 -2.52
CA PRO A 33 37.03 -18.95 -3.13
C PRO A 33 37.38 -19.35 -4.56
N SER A 34 37.06 -20.58 -4.94
CA SER A 34 37.32 -21.08 -6.29
C SER A 34 36.25 -20.72 -7.31
N CYS A 35 35.13 -20.18 -6.87
CA CYS A 35 34.07 -19.76 -7.76
C CYS A 35 34.40 -18.41 -8.42
N ALA A 36 34.06 -18.26 -9.69
CA ALA A 36 34.27 -17.02 -10.44
C ALA A 36 33.61 -15.83 -9.77
N CYS A 37 32.51 -16.03 -9.03
CA CYS A 37 31.80 -14.96 -8.32
C CYS A 37 32.65 -14.26 -7.24
N ALA A 38 33.70 -14.96 -6.74
CA ALA A 38 34.58 -14.40 -5.73
C ALA A 38 35.49 -13.27 -6.28
N HIS A 39 35.73 -13.26 -7.58
CA HIS A 39 36.68 -12.35 -8.24
C HIS A 39 36.06 -11.46 -9.30
N ASP A 40 34.89 -11.81 -9.79
CA ASP A 40 34.21 -11.09 -10.88
C ASP A 40 32.78 -10.74 -10.46
N PRO A 41 32.46 -9.43 -10.32
CA PRO A 41 31.09 -9.00 -9.99
C PRO A 41 30.04 -9.47 -10.98
N ALA A 42 30.40 -9.62 -12.26
CA ALA A 42 29.46 -10.09 -13.29
C ALA A 42 29.11 -11.57 -13.14
N SER A 43 29.93 -12.33 -12.40
CA SER A 43 29.74 -13.76 -12.18
C SER A 43 29.03 -14.08 -10.86
N ARG A 44 28.53 -13.05 -10.15
CA ARG A 44 27.78 -13.26 -8.91
C ARG A 44 26.51 -14.06 -9.18
N HIS A 45 26.14 -14.87 -8.18
CA HIS A 45 24.95 -15.71 -8.26
C HIS A 45 23.68 -14.87 -8.10
N GLY A 46 22.64 -15.27 -8.80
CA GLY A 46 21.36 -14.58 -8.81
C GLY A 46 21.04 -13.99 -10.19
N PRO A 47 20.09 -13.01 -10.24
CA PRO A 47 19.50 -12.32 -9.08
C PRO A 47 18.56 -13.23 -8.27
N HIS A 48 18.60 -13.07 -6.97
CA HIS A 48 17.70 -13.76 -6.06
C HIS A 48 16.66 -12.76 -5.57
N LEU A 49 15.40 -13.19 -5.48
CA LEU A 49 14.30 -12.37 -5.02
C LEU A 49 14.09 -12.59 -3.53
N TYR A 50 13.94 -11.48 -2.81
CA TYR A 50 13.65 -11.47 -1.38
C TYR A 50 12.41 -10.64 -1.11
N PHE A 51 11.58 -11.15 -0.21
CA PHE A 51 10.41 -10.42 0.30
C PHE A 51 10.74 -9.93 1.71
N ARG A 52 10.55 -8.62 1.92
CA ARG A 52 10.78 -7.99 3.21
C ARG A 52 9.48 -7.46 3.75
N TYR A 53 9.21 -7.74 5.01
CA TYR A 53 8.02 -7.25 5.71
C TYR A 53 8.36 -6.93 7.15
N LYS A 54 7.53 -6.07 7.75
CA LYS A 54 7.61 -5.77 9.18
C LYS A 54 6.53 -6.52 9.93
N ASP A 55 6.92 -7.09 11.05
CA ASP A 55 6.01 -7.72 11.99
C ASP A 55 6.48 -7.38 13.40
N GLU A 56 5.57 -6.81 14.20
CA GLU A 56 5.87 -6.36 15.57
C GLU A 56 7.11 -5.45 15.66
N GLY A 57 7.27 -4.57 14.68
CA GLY A 57 8.39 -3.62 14.63
C GLY A 57 9.69 -4.20 14.11
N LYS A 58 9.73 -5.49 13.80
CA LYS A 58 10.93 -6.15 13.28
C LYS A 58 10.82 -6.37 11.78
N VAL A 59 11.93 -6.16 11.07
CA VAL A 59 12.00 -6.42 9.63
C VAL A 59 12.45 -7.85 9.41
N HIS A 60 11.69 -8.57 8.60
CA HIS A 60 11.99 -9.92 8.19
C HIS A 60 12.29 -9.95 6.70
N SER A 61 13.21 -10.81 6.28
CA SER A 61 13.57 -11.00 4.88
C SER A 61 13.50 -12.48 4.55
N VAL A 62 12.75 -12.83 3.52
CA VAL A 62 12.50 -14.22 3.13
C VAL A 62 12.87 -14.41 1.67
N TYR A 63 13.63 -15.47 1.38
CA TYR A 63 13.93 -15.84 0.01
C TYR A 63 12.66 -16.28 -0.71
N VAL A 64 12.49 -15.81 -1.94
CA VAL A 64 11.33 -16.13 -2.76
C VAL A 64 11.79 -17.00 -3.94
N PRO A 65 11.30 -18.25 -4.05
CA PRO A 65 11.55 -19.04 -5.24
C PRO A 65 11.03 -18.35 -6.50
N THR A 66 11.70 -18.58 -7.62
CA THR A 66 11.39 -17.91 -8.88
C THR A 66 9.94 -18.09 -9.33
N ASP A 67 9.37 -19.27 -9.10
CA ASP A 67 8.00 -19.60 -9.49
C ASP A 67 6.94 -18.88 -8.65
N LEU A 68 7.29 -18.33 -7.49
CA LEU A 68 6.38 -17.61 -6.61
C LEU A 68 6.50 -16.09 -6.74
N GLY A 69 7.49 -15.61 -7.50
CA GLY A 69 7.76 -14.18 -7.64
C GLY A 69 6.59 -13.40 -8.20
N ALA A 70 5.94 -13.92 -9.23
CA ALA A 70 4.81 -13.25 -9.87
C ALA A 70 3.61 -13.13 -8.92
N SER A 71 3.34 -14.17 -8.14
CA SER A 71 2.25 -14.15 -7.14
C SER A 71 2.49 -13.10 -6.06
N LEU A 72 3.73 -12.98 -5.58
CA LEU A 72 4.07 -11.98 -4.57
C LEU A 72 4.04 -10.56 -5.12
N ARG A 73 4.46 -10.37 -6.38
CA ARG A 73 4.33 -9.06 -7.04
C ARG A 73 2.88 -8.65 -7.17
N GLY A 74 2.02 -9.59 -7.55
CA GLY A 74 0.58 -9.34 -7.64
C GLY A 74 -0.02 -8.98 -6.28
N ALA A 75 0.40 -9.66 -5.22
CA ALA A 75 -0.05 -9.38 -3.85
C ALA A 75 0.40 -7.98 -3.38
N GLN A 76 1.61 -7.58 -3.73
CA GLN A 76 2.14 -6.26 -3.41
C GLN A 76 1.40 -5.17 -4.20
N GLU A 77 1.14 -5.39 -5.46
CA GLU A 77 0.34 -4.48 -6.29
C GLU A 77 -1.08 -4.33 -5.75
N ALA A 78 -1.68 -5.43 -5.28
CA ALA A 78 -3.00 -5.39 -4.65
C ALA A 78 -3.00 -4.53 -3.38
N TRP A 79 -1.93 -4.57 -2.59
CA TRP A 79 -1.78 -3.68 -1.44
C TRP A 79 -1.74 -2.22 -1.84
N HIS A 80 -0.98 -1.86 -2.87
CA HIS A 80 -0.92 -0.49 -3.38
C HIS A 80 -2.27 -0.04 -3.92
N GLU A 81 -2.96 -0.90 -4.66
CA GLU A 81 -4.30 -0.61 -5.16
C GLU A 81 -5.29 -0.40 -4.03
N PHE A 82 -5.24 -1.25 -3.00
CA PHE A 82 -6.07 -1.11 -1.80
C PHE A 82 -5.87 0.26 -1.16
N GLN A 83 -4.62 0.70 -1.02
CA GLN A 83 -4.30 1.99 -0.43
C GLN A 83 -4.85 3.15 -1.27
N GLN A 84 -4.73 3.09 -2.58
CA GLN A 84 -5.23 4.12 -3.49
C GLN A 84 -6.75 4.21 -3.44
N ILE A 85 -7.43 3.08 -3.49
CA ILE A 85 -8.90 3.02 -3.42
C ILE A 85 -9.37 3.53 -2.06
N GLY A 86 -8.71 3.10 -0.99
CA GLY A 86 -9.01 3.58 0.36
C GLY A 86 -8.87 5.08 0.49
N ALA A 87 -7.86 5.67 -0.13
CA ALA A 87 -7.66 7.11 -0.14
C ALA A 87 -8.78 7.83 -0.89
N GLU A 88 -9.24 7.30 -2.01
CA GLU A 88 -10.37 7.87 -2.76
C GLU A 88 -11.67 7.83 -1.95
N ILE A 89 -11.95 6.70 -1.32
CA ILE A 89 -13.14 6.55 -0.46
C ILE A 89 -13.05 7.53 0.71
N SER A 90 -11.88 7.62 1.33
CA SER A 90 -11.65 8.54 2.45
C SER A 90 -11.86 10.00 2.05
N ALA A 91 -11.36 10.39 0.87
CA ALA A 91 -11.52 11.75 0.36
C ALA A 91 -13.00 12.08 0.10
N ASP A 92 -13.75 11.15 -0.49
CA ASP A 92 -15.18 11.33 -0.75
C ASP A 92 -15.96 11.47 0.57
N ASN A 93 -15.66 10.64 1.55
CA ASN A 93 -16.28 10.72 2.87
C ASN A 93 -15.95 12.03 3.57
N ARG A 94 -14.69 12.48 3.48
CA ARG A 94 -14.25 13.76 4.04
C ARG A 94 -15.01 14.92 3.42
N ASP A 95 -15.15 14.94 2.11
CA ASP A 95 -15.82 16.03 1.41
C ASP A 95 -17.29 16.12 1.80
N ARG A 96 -17.95 14.98 1.98
CA ARG A 96 -19.33 14.96 2.48
C ARG A 96 -19.42 15.44 3.92
N LEU A 97 -18.48 15.01 4.76
CA LEU A 97 -18.43 15.46 6.16
C LEU A 97 -18.21 16.98 6.24
N LEU A 98 -17.29 17.52 5.44
CA LEU A 98 -17.03 18.95 5.40
C LEU A 98 -18.25 19.74 4.94
N SER A 99 -18.99 19.22 3.97
CA SER A 99 -20.26 19.85 3.52
C SER A 99 -21.30 19.88 4.64
N LEU A 100 -21.42 18.79 5.39
CA LEU A 100 -22.32 18.73 6.54
C LEU A 100 -21.93 19.72 7.63
N LEU A 101 -20.63 19.80 7.94
CA LEU A 101 -20.13 20.74 8.94
C LEU A 101 -20.38 22.19 8.53
N GLU A 102 -20.20 22.52 7.26
CA GLU A 102 -20.48 23.87 6.74
C GLU A 102 -21.95 24.19 6.83
N ARG A 103 -22.82 23.24 6.49
CA ARG A 103 -24.27 23.41 6.61
C ARG A 103 -24.68 23.69 8.07
N GLU A 104 -24.11 22.92 9.01
CA GLU A 104 -24.39 23.12 10.44
C GLU A 104 -23.93 24.50 10.91
N LYS A 105 -22.79 24.97 10.45
CA LYS A 105 -22.31 26.32 10.77
C LYS A 105 -23.27 27.41 10.23
N GLN A 106 -23.74 27.23 9.02
CA GLN A 106 -24.71 28.20 8.43
C GLN A 106 -26.00 28.21 9.20
N LEU A 107 -26.52 27.06 9.59
CA LEU A 107 -27.74 26.96 10.38
C LEU A 107 -27.58 27.61 11.76
N ALA A 108 -26.44 27.39 12.39
CA ALA A 108 -26.13 27.99 13.69
C ALA A 108 -26.09 29.54 13.59
N ARG A 109 -25.48 30.04 12.52
CA ARG A 109 -25.45 31.50 12.26
C ARG A 109 -26.85 32.08 12.05
N ALA A 110 -27.69 31.38 11.30
CA ALA A 110 -29.04 31.81 11.02
C ALA A 110 -29.91 31.83 12.28
N LYS A 111 -29.62 30.98 13.26
CA LYS A 111 -30.36 30.91 14.53
C LYS A 111 -29.93 31.99 15.54
N ARG A 112 -28.79 32.67 15.32
CA ARG A 112 -28.34 33.72 16.25
C ARG A 112 -29.29 34.92 16.22
N PRO A 113 -29.70 35.47 17.36
CA PRO A 113 -30.50 36.66 17.40
C PRO A 113 -29.78 37.84 16.78
N ARG A 114 -30.47 38.61 15.94
CA ARG A 114 -29.93 39.84 15.36
C ARG A 114 -29.70 40.89 16.46
N GLY A 115 -28.63 41.64 16.31
CA GLY A 115 -28.33 42.73 17.21
C GLY A 115 -27.61 42.34 18.48
N ARG A 116 -27.28 41.05 18.63
CA ARG A 116 -26.50 40.61 19.77
C ARG A 116 -25.04 41.04 19.61
N LYS A 117 -24.60 41.92 20.48
CA LYS A 117 -23.20 42.35 20.54
C LYS A 117 -22.47 41.63 21.64
N ASN A 118 -21.31 41.15 21.32
CA ASN A 118 -20.43 40.54 22.28
C ASN A 118 -19.11 41.28 22.32
#